data_ef11ed87d99998aac0e91989111e4c55
#
_entry.id   ef11ed87d99998aac0e91989111e4c55
#
_cell.length_a   1.000
_cell.length_b   1.000
_cell.length_c   1.000
_cell.angle_alpha   90.00
_cell.angle_beta   90.00
_cell.angle_gamma   90.00
#
_symmetry.space_group_name_H-M   'P 1'
#
loop_
_entity.id
_entity.type
_entity.pdbx_description
1 polymer ?
#
loop_
_entity_poly.entity_id
_entity_poly.type
_entity_poly.pdbx_seq_one_letter_code
_entity_poly.pdbx_strand_id
1 'polypeptide(L)'
;MVRSKAAVIAAVIISILSYMATDVMAGQIGMASYYKHGRKTASGEKFNPQGLTAAHRTLPFGTKVRVVNVKSGKSVIVRINDRGPFIRGRIIDLAFGAARAVGLHRAGVAKVRIDILK
;
A
#
# COMPACT_ATOMS: atom_id res chain seq x y z
N MET A 1 -1.38 -23.31 -41.48
CA MET A 1 -0.72 -22.03 -41.72
C MET A 1 -1.37 -20.89 -41.01
N VAL A 2 -2.66 -20.74 -41.11
CA VAL A 2 -3.41 -19.73 -40.34
C VAL A 2 -3.27 -19.94 -38.81
N ARG A 3 -3.18 -21.20 -38.38
CA ARG A 3 -3.02 -21.58 -36.96
C ARG A 3 -1.72 -21.06 -36.34
N SER A 4 -0.59 -21.03 -37.08
CA SER A 4 0.67 -20.57 -36.51
C SER A 4 0.70 -19.06 -36.28
N LYS A 5 0.03 -18.26 -37.10
CA LYS A 5 -0.11 -16.82 -36.90
C LYS A 5 -0.92 -16.49 -35.63
N ALA A 6 -2.01 -17.20 -35.40
CA ALA A 6 -2.82 -17.01 -34.20
C ALA A 6 -2.05 -17.39 -32.93
N ALA A 7 -1.27 -18.47 -32.95
CA ALA A 7 -0.44 -18.89 -31.82
C ALA A 7 0.63 -17.84 -31.46
N VAL A 8 1.28 -17.22 -32.45
CA VAL A 8 2.28 -16.18 -32.24
C VAL A 8 1.66 -14.93 -31.59
N ILE A 9 0.50 -14.51 -32.05
CA ILE A 9 -0.21 -13.35 -31.47
C ILE A 9 -0.56 -13.61 -30.01
N ALA A 10 -1.08 -14.80 -29.70
CA ALA A 10 -1.41 -15.17 -28.31
C ALA A 10 -0.19 -15.14 -27.39
N ALA A 11 0.97 -15.64 -27.85
CA ALA A 11 2.21 -15.62 -27.08
C ALA A 11 2.68 -14.20 -26.77
N VAL A 12 2.59 -13.29 -27.73
CA VAL A 12 2.95 -11.88 -27.53
C VAL A 12 2.06 -11.20 -26.49
N ILE A 13 0.75 -11.44 -26.53
CA ILE A 13 -0.20 -10.87 -25.56
C ILE A 13 0.12 -11.37 -24.15
N ILE A 14 0.38 -12.65 -23.97
CA ILE A 14 0.72 -13.24 -22.67
C ILE A 14 2.02 -12.61 -22.14
N SER A 15 3.03 -12.41 -22.99
CA SER A 15 4.29 -11.80 -22.63
C SER A 15 4.11 -10.36 -22.13
N ILE A 16 3.29 -9.56 -22.78
CA ILE A 16 2.99 -8.18 -22.41
C ILE A 16 2.27 -8.14 -21.06
N LEU A 17 1.29 -9.00 -20.84
CA LEU A 17 0.56 -9.07 -19.57
C LEU A 17 1.49 -9.45 -18.41
N SER A 18 2.39 -10.41 -18.60
CA SER A 18 3.37 -10.80 -17.60
C SER A 18 4.32 -9.65 -17.26
N TYR A 19 4.78 -8.90 -18.25
CA TYR A 19 5.65 -7.75 -18.04
C TYR A 19 4.96 -6.66 -17.23
N MET A 20 3.72 -6.31 -17.53
CA MET A 20 2.96 -5.28 -16.81
C MET A 20 2.63 -5.70 -15.38
N ALA A 21 2.49 -6.98 -15.09
CA ALA A 21 2.22 -7.49 -13.76
C ALA A 21 3.42 -7.38 -12.79
N THR A 22 4.65 -7.10 -13.29
CA THR A 22 5.85 -7.05 -12.44
C THR A 22 6.03 -5.74 -11.68
N ASP A 23 5.25 -4.68 -11.98
CA ASP A 23 5.40 -3.37 -11.35
C ASP A 23 4.76 -3.27 -9.97
N VAL A 24 3.91 -4.22 -9.61
CA VAL A 24 3.21 -4.24 -8.33
C VAL A 24 3.29 -5.64 -7.75
N MET A 25 3.77 -5.75 -6.51
CA MET A 25 3.72 -6.99 -5.76
C MET A 25 2.40 -7.08 -5.04
N ALA A 26 1.70 -8.21 -5.20
CA ALA A 26 0.48 -8.51 -4.45
C ALA A 26 0.75 -8.33 -2.96
N GLY A 27 -0.01 -7.46 -2.32
CA GLY A 27 0.21 -7.06 -0.95
C GLY A 27 -0.62 -7.81 0.05
N GLN A 28 -0.55 -7.35 1.26
CA GLN A 28 -1.29 -7.89 2.39
C GLN A 28 -2.70 -7.31 2.45
N ILE A 29 -3.61 -8.09 3.00
CA ILE A 29 -4.94 -7.61 3.41
C ILE A 29 -5.01 -7.69 4.92
N GLY A 30 -5.47 -6.63 5.56
CA GLY A 30 -5.62 -6.57 7.00
C GLY A 30 -6.20 -5.25 7.43
N MET A 31 -6.18 -5.00 8.74
CA MET A 31 -6.73 -3.76 9.28
C MET A 31 -5.70 -2.66 9.29
N ALA A 32 -6.11 -1.48 8.88
CA ALA A 32 -5.35 -0.25 9.02
C ALA A 32 -5.91 0.58 10.16
N SER A 33 -5.02 1.27 10.85
CA SER A 33 -5.35 2.31 11.82
C SER A 33 -4.60 3.59 11.45
N TYR A 34 -4.70 4.63 12.29
CA TYR A 34 -3.97 5.86 12.05
C TYR A 34 -3.52 6.49 13.37
N TYR A 35 -2.57 7.41 13.27
CA TYR A 35 -2.07 8.18 14.41
C TYR A 35 -1.91 9.65 14.04
N LYS A 36 -2.11 10.52 15.03
CA LYS A 36 -2.04 11.99 14.88
C LYS A 36 -0.86 12.60 15.62
N HIS A 37 -0.26 11.87 16.55
CA HIS A 37 0.72 12.39 17.50
C HIS A 37 2.01 11.60 17.42
N GLY A 38 3.11 12.29 17.64
CA GLY A 38 4.43 11.73 17.63
C GLY A 38 5.45 12.80 17.35
N ARG A 39 6.71 12.56 17.74
CA ARG A 39 7.81 13.51 17.50
C ARG A 39 8.71 13.02 16.37
N LYS A 40 9.36 11.91 16.59
CA LYS A 40 10.21 11.25 15.60
C LYS A 40 9.67 9.86 15.30
N THR A 41 9.76 9.50 14.05
CA THR A 41 9.45 8.14 13.61
C THR A 41 10.67 7.23 13.82
N ALA A 42 10.50 5.93 13.66
CA ALA A 42 11.59 4.98 13.79
C ALA A 42 12.71 5.21 12.77
N SER A 43 12.40 5.83 11.63
CA SER A 43 13.43 6.21 10.65
C SER A 43 14.28 7.42 11.08
N GLY A 44 13.93 8.09 12.17
CA GLY A 44 14.57 9.33 12.61
C GLY A 44 13.95 10.59 12.01
N GLU A 45 12.98 10.45 11.15
CA GLU A 45 12.28 11.55 10.50
C GLU A 45 11.29 12.21 11.47
N LYS A 46 11.16 13.53 11.39
CA LYS A 46 10.15 14.25 12.16
C LYS A 46 8.75 13.83 11.67
N PHE A 47 7.86 13.47 12.61
CA PHE A 47 6.51 13.08 12.26
C PHE A 47 5.70 14.29 11.79
N ASN A 48 5.06 14.13 10.61
CA ASN A 48 4.11 15.10 10.07
C ASN A 48 2.73 14.45 10.01
N PRO A 49 1.77 14.85 10.87
CA PRO A 49 0.43 14.25 10.87
C PRO A 49 -0.29 14.37 9.52
N GLN A 50 -0.01 15.40 8.74
CA GLN A 50 -0.65 15.64 7.45
C GLN A 50 0.11 14.98 6.29
N GLY A 51 1.23 14.33 6.56
CA GLY A 51 2.05 13.68 5.55
C GLY A 51 1.42 12.40 5.02
N LEU A 52 1.87 11.99 3.84
CA LEU A 52 1.47 10.71 3.25
C LEU A 52 2.50 9.65 3.61
N THR A 53 2.54 9.31 4.89
CA THR A 53 3.46 8.35 5.47
C THR A 53 2.73 7.31 6.31
N ALA A 54 3.41 6.23 6.64
CA ALA A 54 2.82 5.16 7.43
C ALA A 54 3.89 4.36 8.18
N ALA A 55 3.43 3.66 9.21
CA ALA A 55 4.20 2.65 9.91
C ALA A 55 3.87 1.25 9.38
N HIS A 56 4.87 0.43 9.20
CA HIS A 56 4.76 -0.98 8.86
C HIS A 56 5.82 -1.76 9.63
N ARG A 57 5.51 -3.02 9.98
CA ARG A 57 6.39 -3.79 10.87
C ARG A 57 7.73 -4.15 10.25
N THR A 58 7.77 -4.43 8.96
CA THR A 58 8.95 -5.04 8.32
C THR A 58 9.40 -4.38 7.02
N LEU A 59 8.54 -3.67 6.29
CA LEU A 59 8.94 -3.05 5.03
C LEU A 59 10.06 -2.04 5.26
N PRO A 60 11.08 -2.00 4.39
CA PRO A 60 12.16 -1.03 4.52
C PRO A 60 11.65 0.41 4.53
N PHE A 61 12.31 1.28 5.27
CA PHE A 61 12.01 2.71 5.23
C PHE A 61 12.21 3.25 3.82
N GLY A 62 11.30 4.11 3.38
CA GLY A 62 11.28 4.64 2.02
C GLY A 62 10.45 3.82 1.03
N THR A 63 10.03 2.62 1.41
CA THR A 63 9.14 1.82 0.56
C THR A 63 7.83 2.56 0.33
N LYS A 64 7.41 2.64 -0.93
CA LYS A 64 6.11 3.20 -1.28
C LYS A 64 5.09 2.09 -1.44
N VAL A 65 3.95 2.27 -0.82
CA VAL A 65 2.83 1.33 -0.91
C VAL A 65 1.56 2.07 -1.26
N ARG A 66 0.73 1.42 -2.07
CA ARG A 66 -0.64 1.87 -2.29
C ARG A 66 -1.52 1.21 -1.25
N VAL A 67 -2.24 2.02 -0.49
CA VAL A 67 -3.22 1.56 0.50
C VAL A 67 -4.60 1.74 -0.10
N VAL A 68 -5.33 0.65 -0.24
CA VAL A 68 -6.69 0.64 -0.80
C VAL A 68 -7.68 0.28 0.31
N ASN A 69 -8.62 1.17 0.57
CA ASN A 69 -9.75 0.87 1.44
C ASN A 69 -10.67 -0.10 0.70
N VAL A 70 -10.78 -1.33 1.19
CA VAL A 70 -11.52 -2.40 0.51
C VAL A 70 -12.99 -2.05 0.36
N LYS A 71 -13.58 -1.38 1.34
CA LYS A 71 -15.00 -1.03 1.33
C LYS A 71 -15.33 0.09 0.34
N SER A 72 -14.53 1.15 0.32
CA SER A 72 -14.83 2.34 -0.50
C SER A 72 -14.11 2.34 -1.85
N GLY A 73 -13.04 1.57 -1.99
CA GLY A 73 -12.18 1.60 -3.16
C GLY A 73 -11.21 2.79 -3.20
N LYS A 74 -11.29 3.72 -2.25
CA LYS A 74 -10.37 4.85 -2.19
C LYS A 74 -8.96 4.37 -1.90
N SER A 75 -7.97 5.02 -2.50
CA SER A 75 -6.57 4.64 -2.33
C SER A 75 -5.68 5.86 -2.12
N VAL A 76 -4.53 5.61 -1.52
CA VAL A 76 -3.48 6.60 -1.32
C VAL A 76 -2.13 5.90 -1.40
N ILE A 77 -1.12 6.59 -1.92
CA ILE A 77 0.26 6.10 -1.90
C ILE A 77 0.95 6.75 -0.71
N VAL A 78 1.55 5.90 0.14
CA VAL A 78 2.28 6.34 1.32
C VAL A 78 3.71 5.84 1.28
N ARG A 79 4.59 6.52 2.01
CA ARG A 79 5.98 6.13 2.19
C ARG A 79 6.14 5.58 3.61
N ILE A 80 6.74 4.40 3.74
CA ILE A 80 6.99 3.79 5.04
C ILE A 80 8.15 4.53 5.71
N ASN A 81 7.93 5.06 6.91
CA ASN A 81 8.94 5.76 7.69
C ASN A 81 8.93 5.41 9.18
N ASP A 82 8.09 4.46 9.59
CA ASP A 82 7.96 4.12 11.00
C ASP A 82 7.71 2.63 11.16
N ARG A 83 7.75 2.15 12.40
CA ARG A 83 7.53 0.75 12.77
C ARG A 83 6.26 0.58 13.59
N GLY A 84 5.59 -0.53 13.36
CA GLY A 84 4.29 -0.89 13.89
C GLY A 84 3.28 -1.05 12.77
N PRO A 85 2.01 -1.24 13.09
CA PRO A 85 1.44 -1.44 14.43
C PRO A 85 1.76 -2.83 15.00
N PHE A 86 1.76 -2.96 16.32
CA PHE A 86 2.06 -4.22 17.00
C PHE A 86 0.81 -4.85 17.61
N ILE A 87 -0.33 -4.53 17.05
CA ILE A 87 -1.64 -5.07 17.45
C ILE A 87 -2.03 -6.13 16.43
N ARG A 88 -2.45 -7.30 16.92
CA ARG A 88 -2.85 -8.42 16.07
C ARG A 88 -3.93 -8.00 15.07
N GLY A 89 -3.77 -8.41 13.81
CA GLY A 89 -4.71 -8.10 12.74
C GLY A 89 -4.49 -6.75 12.08
N ARG A 90 -3.73 -5.84 12.69
CA ARG A 90 -3.35 -4.57 12.08
C ARG A 90 -2.05 -4.71 11.32
N ILE A 91 -2.03 -4.23 10.08
CA ILE A 91 -0.87 -4.38 9.20
C ILE A 91 -0.20 -3.05 8.86
N ILE A 92 -0.91 -1.95 8.99
CA ILE A 92 -0.37 -0.62 8.66
C ILE A 92 -1.04 0.42 9.55
N ASP A 93 -0.28 1.44 9.91
CA ASP A 93 -0.74 2.56 10.71
C ASP A 93 -0.44 3.85 9.95
N LEU A 94 -1.48 4.52 9.48
CA LEU A 94 -1.35 5.67 8.59
C LEU A 94 -1.19 6.96 9.39
N ALA A 95 -0.39 7.90 8.88
CA ALA A 95 -0.47 9.27 9.33
C ALA A 95 -1.88 9.80 9.04
N PHE A 96 -2.36 10.72 9.86
CA PHE A 96 -3.75 11.20 9.78
C PHE A 96 -4.13 11.72 8.39
N GLY A 97 -3.24 12.45 7.72
CA GLY A 97 -3.49 12.95 6.36
C GLY A 97 -3.74 11.82 5.35
N ALA A 98 -2.98 10.73 5.45
CA ALA A 98 -3.20 9.55 4.61
C ALA A 98 -4.51 8.84 4.97
N ALA A 99 -4.83 8.75 6.25
CA ALA A 99 -6.08 8.15 6.72
C ALA A 99 -7.30 8.90 6.17
N ARG A 100 -7.24 10.22 6.14
CA ARG A 100 -8.30 11.05 5.53
C ARG A 100 -8.47 10.75 4.04
N ALA A 101 -7.37 10.58 3.33
CA ALA A 101 -7.40 10.33 1.89
C ALA A 101 -8.17 9.04 1.53
N VAL A 102 -8.16 8.04 2.40
CA VAL A 102 -8.87 6.78 2.17
C VAL A 102 -10.16 6.66 3.00
N GLY A 103 -10.57 7.73 3.69
CA GLY A 103 -11.81 7.74 4.46
C GLY A 103 -11.75 6.95 5.77
N LEU A 104 -10.58 6.57 6.22
CA LEU A 104 -10.38 5.76 7.42
C LEU A 104 -10.55 6.57 8.70
N HIS A 105 -10.35 7.89 8.65
CA HIS A 105 -10.34 8.75 9.83
C HIS A 105 -11.66 8.75 10.61
N ARG A 106 -12.79 8.50 9.96
CA ARG A 106 -14.09 8.45 10.61
C ARG A 106 -14.33 7.16 11.36
N ALA A 107 -13.94 6.04 10.77
CA ALA A 107 -14.12 4.72 11.37
C ALA A 107 -13.04 4.38 12.40
N GLY A 108 -11.89 5.02 12.35
CA GLY A 108 -10.73 4.73 13.19
C GLY A 108 -9.90 3.56 12.69
N VAL A 109 -10.54 2.51 12.21
CA VAL A 109 -9.91 1.33 11.60
C VAL A 109 -10.71 0.93 10.37
N ALA A 110 -10.05 0.34 9.41
CA ALA A 110 -10.70 -0.18 8.20
C ALA A 110 -9.89 -1.32 7.60
N LYS A 111 -10.57 -2.22 6.92
CA LYS A 111 -9.91 -3.27 6.15
C LYS A 111 -9.30 -2.66 4.89
N VAL A 112 -8.03 -2.90 4.68
CA VAL A 112 -7.28 -2.39 3.53
C VAL A 112 -6.50 -3.50 2.85
N ARG A 113 -6.17 -3.25 1.59
CA ARG A 113 -5.14 -3.99 0.87
C ARG A 113 -3.97 -3.04 0.67
N ILE A 114 -2.75 -3.53 0.93
CA ILE A 114 -1.54 -2.76 0.63
C ILE A 114 -0.79 -3.43 -0.51
N ASP A 115 -0.43 -2.65 -1.51
CA ASP A 115 0.33 -3.09 -2.68
C ASP A 115 1.68 -2.37 -2.67
N ILE A 116 2.77 -3.14 -2.72
CA ILE A 116 4.13 -2.57 -2.72
C ILE A 116 4.44 -2.08 -4.13
N LEU A 117 4.83 -0.83 -4.23
CA LEU A 117 5.22 -0.23 -5.51
C LEU A 117 6.72 -0.35 -5.70
N LYS A 118 7.12 -0.73 -6.88
CA LYS A 118 8.53 -0.82 -7.28
C LYS A 118 8.96 0.35 -8.13
#